data_258d080191c0517cefb12b77fec4516a
#
_entry.id   258d080191c0517cefb12b77fec4516a
#
_cell.length_a   1.000
_cell.length_b   1.000
_cell.length_c   1.000
_cell.angle_alpha   90.00
_cell.angle_beta   90.00
_cell.angle_gamma   90.00
#
_symmetry.space_group_name_H-M   'P 1'
#
loop_
_entity.id
_entity.type
_entity.pdbx_description
1 polymer ?
#
loop_
_entity_poly.entity_id
_entity_poly.type
_entity_poly.pdbx_seq_one_letter_code
_entity_poly.pdbx_strand_id
1 'polypeptide(L)'
;VQISRWLLLFLWLLFQPNGSFAAGAGSPGAVQQEKVELRNTPLKPGEATSSRSQTAHITARINGHQSIEYLIDARTGQSLELDIQSSNSQASYHVTAPAAPRALHKGRGHHSHFIATLPRDGTYRVLIYLMHNAAQDGESADFALNIRLRNPG
;
A
#
# COMPACT_ATOMS: atom_id res chain seq x y z
N VAL A 1 -61.41 3.18 49.47
CA VAL A 1 -60.08 2.65 49.67
C VAL A 1 -59.48 2.47 48.33
N GLN A 2 -58.56 3.38 47.97
CA GLN A 2 -57.90 3.40 46.69
C GLN A 2 -56.50 2.88 46.87
N ILE A 3 -56.12 1.86 46.10
CA ILE A 3 -54.76 1.33 46.02
C ILE A 3 -54.22 1.74 44.68
N SER A 4 -53.34 2.72 44.70
CA SER A 4 -52.59 3.15 43.52
C SER A 4 -51.47 2.14 43.24
N ARG A 5 -51.59 1.47 42.11
CA ARG A 5 -50.55 0.58 41.61
C ARG A 5 -49.64 1.41 40.68
N TRP A 6 -48.43 1.68 41.14
CA TRP A 6 -47.37 2.25 40.34
C TRP A 6 -46.84 1.20 39.39
N LEU A 7 -47.07 1.42 38.12
CA LEU A 7 -46.49 0.62 37.04
C LEU A 7 -45.12 1.20 36.71
N LEU A 8 -44.07 0.56 37.22
CA LEU A 8 -42.69 0.85 36.83
C LEU A 8 -42.45 0.23 35.45
N LEU A 9 -42.53 1.05 34.44
CA LEU A 9 -42.02 0.73 33.09
C LEU A 9 -40.49 0.81 33.12
N PHE A 10 -39.86 -0.34 33.30
CA PHE A 10 -38.43 -0.49 33.02
C PHE A 10 -38.21 -0.42 31.51
N LEU A 11 -37.81 0.77 31.05
CA LEU A 11 -37.31 0.95 29.70
C LEU A 11 -35.91 0.33 29.64
N TRP A 12 -35.85 -0.91 29.20
CA TRP A 12 -34.60 -1.60 28.90
C TRP A 12 -34.08 -1.03 27.59
N LEU A 13 -33.20 -0.01 27.71
CA LEU A 13 -32.44 0.50 26.58
C LEU A 13 -31.41 -0.58 26.22
N LEU A 14 -31.73 -1.39 25.22
CA LEU A 14 -30.80 -2.30 24.57
C LEU A 14 -29.70 -1.50 23.93
N PHE A 15 -28.60 -1.37 24.66
CA PHE A 15 -27.32 -0.91 24.09
C PHE A 15 -26.81 -2.03 23.19
N GLN A 16 -27.06 -1.91 21.91
CA GLN A 16 -26.47 -2.76 20.88
C GLN A 16 -25.09 -2.20 20.57
N PRO A 17 -24.00 -2.91 20.87
CA PRO A 17 -22.71 -2.58 20.30
C PRO A 17 -22.67 -3.09 18.86
N ASN A 18 -23.20 -2.31 17.93
CA ASN A 18 -22.95 -2.53 16.51
C ASN A 18 -21.53 -2.10 16.18
N GLY A 19 -20.57 -2.88 16.64
CA GLY A 19 -19.23 -2.90 16.09
C GLY A 19 -19.20 -3.76 14.84
N SER A 20 -19.91 -3.36 13.79
CA SER A 20 -19.65 -3.88 12.46
C SER A 20 -18.34 -3.26 11.97
N PHE A 21 -17.25 -3.91 12.25
CA PHE A 21 -16.07 -3.78 11.39
C PHE A 21 -16.46 -4.39 10.06
N ALA A 22 -17.05 -3.59 9.19
CA ALA A 22 -17.14 -3.90 7.79
C ALA A 22 -15.68 -3.87 7.28
N ALA A 23 -15.09 -5.07 7.14
CA ALA A 23 -13.98 -5.24 6.25
C ALA A 23 -14.44 -4.67 4.91
N GLY A 24 -13.88 -3.53 4.51
CA GLY A 24 -14.22 -2.87 3.26
C GLY A 24 -13.90 -3.82 2.13
N ALA A 25 -14.90 -4.54 1.65
CA ALA A 25 -14.84 -5.15 0.34
C ALA A 25 -14.74 -3.99 -0.65
N GLY A 26 -13.50 -3.64 -1.03
CA GLY A 26 -13.25 -2.62 -2.03
C GLY A 26 -14.07 -2.95 -3.27
N SER A 27 -14.78 -1.97 -3.78
CA SER A 27 -15.53 -2.09 -5.03
C SER A 27 -14.62 -2.67 -6.11
N PRO A 28 -15.10 -3.59 -6.96
CA PRO A 28 -14.32 -4.09 -8.09
C PRO A 28 -13.88 -2.91 -8.96
N GLY A 29 -12.56 -2.74 -9.12
CA GLY A 29 -11.96 -1.65 -9.89
C GLY A 29 -11.55 -0.41 -9.08
N ALA A 30 -11.77 -0.37 -7.76
CA ALA A 30 -11.27 0.72 -6.93
C ALA A 30 -9.75 0.60 -6.73
N VAL A 31 -9.04 1.73 -6.89
CA VAL A 31 -7.63 1.85 -6.51
C VAL A 31 -7.58 2.18 -5.02
N GLN A 32 -6.99 1.28 -4.23
CA GLN A 32 -6.70 1.54 -2.83
C GLN A 32 -5.38 2.29 -2.73
N GLN A 33 -5.37 3.45 -2.07
CA GLN A 33 -4.13 4.21 -1.84
C GLN A 33 -3.62 3.98 -0.42
N GLU A 34 -2.31 3.71 -0.31
CA GLU A 34 -1.63 3.51 0.97
C GLU A 34 -0.36 4.35 1.03
N LYS A 35 -0.21 5.15 2.10
CA LYS A 35 1.03 5.86 2.36
C LYS A 35 2.05 4.91 2.97
N VAL A 36 3.25 4.89 2.40
CA VAL A 36 4.34 4.03 2.90
C VAL A 36 5.08 4.71 4.04
N GLU A 37 5.14 4.04 5.18
CA GLU A 37 5.96 4.43 6.32
C GLU A 37 7.36 3.82 6.20
N LEU A 38 8.32 4.62 5.75
CA LEU A 38 9.72 4.21 5.63
C LEU A 38 10.43 4.29 6.98
N ARG A 39 11.17 3.24 7.34
CA ARG A 39 11.95 3.16 8.57
C ARG A 39 13.43 3.35 8.28
N ASN A 40 14.12 4.14 9.09
CA ASN A 40 15.56 4.30 8.98
C ASN A 40 16.26 2.97 9.27
N THR A 41 17.15 2.56 8.38
CA THR A 41 18.01 1.41 8.61
C THR A 41 19.11 1.83 9.59
N PRO A 42 19.36 1.08 10.70
CA PRO A 42 20.45 1.37 11.61
C PRO A 42 21.79 1.35 10.87
N LEU A 43 22.61 2.38 11.10
CA LEU A 43 23.99 2.41 10.61
C LEU A 43 24.84 1.42 11.42
N LYS A 44 25.72 0.69 10.74
CA LYS A 44 26.76 -0.08 11.41
C LYS A 44 27.83 0.87 12.01
N PRO A 45 28.50 0.50 13.11
CA PRO A 45 29.60 1.28 13.65
C PRO A 45 30.66 1.54 12.56
N GLY A 46 31.00 2.82 12.32
CA GLY A 46 31.96 3.23 11.29
C GLY A 46 31.38 3.52 9.90
N GLU A 47 30.08 3.32 9.69
CA GLU A 47 29.42 3.70 8.44
C GLU A 47 29.17 5.21 8.36
N ALA A 48 29.44 5.80 7.18
CA ALA A 48 29.18 7.21 6.94
C ALA A 48 27.67 7.54 7.00
N THR A 49 27.35 8.74 7.48
CA THR A 49 25.95 9.21 7.55
C THR A 49 25.26 9.28 6.18
N SER A 50 26.06 9.44 5.10
CA SER A 50 25.59 9.37 3.72
C SER A 50 25.06 7.98 3.31
N SER A 51 25.43 6.92 4.03
CA SER A 51 24.94 5.56 3.79
C SER A 51 23.55 5.31 4.37
N ARG A 52 22.92 6.32 4.99
CA ARG A 52 21.56 6.14 5.55
C ARG A 52 20.59 5.77 4.47
N SER A 53 19.92 4.65 4.68
CA SER A 53 18.79 4.21 3.87
C SER A 53 17.54 4.10 4.73
N GLN A 54 16.42 4.32 4.07
CA GLN A 54 15.10 4.08 4.63
C GLN A 54 14.50 2.89 3.91
N THR A 55 13.85 1.99 4.64
CA THR A 55 13.29 0.76 4.07
C THR A 55 11.85 0.54 4.52
N ALA A 56 11.09 -0.13 3.67
CA ALA A 56 9.80 -0.70 4.01
C ALA A 56 9.68 -2.09 3.38
N HIS A 57 8.96 -2.98 4.05
CA HIS A 57 8.57 -4.28 3.53
C HIS A 57 7.06 -4.42 3.66
N ILE A 58 6.39 -4.66 2.56
CA ILE A 58 4.94 -4.72 2.46
C ILE A 58 4.55 -6.05 1.82
N THR A 59 3.59 -6.74 2.42
CA THR A 59 2.96 -7.92 1.82
C THR A 59 1.47 -7.67 1.71
N ALA A 60 0.90 -7.96 0.54
CA ALA A 60 -0.51 -7.78 0.29
C ALA A 60 -1.01 -8.75 -0.79
N ARG A 61 -2.32 -8.73 -1.03
CA ARG A 61 -3.00 -9.50 -2.05
C ARG A 61 -3.93 -8.60 -2.86
N ILE A 62 -3.94 -8.81 -4.16
CA ILE A 62 -4.93 -8.23 -5.07
C ILE A 62 -5.72 -9.32 -5.76
N ASN A 63 -7.01 -9.04 -6.05
CA ASN A 63 -7.91 -9.99 -6.72
C ASN A 63 -8.61 -9.28 -7.89
N GLY A 64 -8.64 -9.92 -9.03
CA GLY A 64 -9.32 -9.42 -10.22
C GLY A 64 -8.89 -7.99 -10.56
N HIS A 65 -9.84 -7.07 -10.65
CA HIS A 65 -9.60 -5.66 -10.98
C HIS A 65 -9.16 -4.78 -9.80
N GLN A 66 -8.89 -5.34 -8.63
CA GLN A 66 -8.33 -4.58 -7.52
C GLN A 66 -6.91 -4.12 -7.85
N SER A 67 -6.56 -2.92 -7.39
CA SER A 67 -5.21 -2.39 -7.47
C SER A 67 -4.86 -1.62 -6.20
N ILE A 68 -3.58 -1.59 -5.86
CA ILE A 68 -3.08 -0.84 -4.71
C ILE A 68 -2.02 0.14 -5.20
N GLU A 69 -2.15 1.41 -4.82
CA GLU A 69 -1.19 2.46 -5.11
C GLU A 69 -0.47 2.87 -3.84
N TYR A 70 0.83 2.57 -3.77
CA TYR A 70 1.68 2.96 -2.66
C TYR A 70 2.29 4.34 -2.90
N LEU A 71 2.17 5.22 -1.90
CA LEU A 71 2.64 6.59 -1.94
C LEU A 71 3.95 6.70 -1.14
N ILE A 72 5.03 7.13 -1.81
CA ILE A 72 6.39 7.23 -1.26
C ILE A 72 6.86 8.66 -1.36
N ASP A 73 7.02 9.35 -0.24
CA ASP A 73 7.60 10.70 -0.23
C ASP A 73 9.12 10.63 -0.37
N ALA A 74 9.66 11.33 -1.35
CA ALA A 74 11.07 11.31 -1.67
C ALA A 74 11.55 12.65 -2.23
N ARG A 75 12.89 12.79 -2.33
CA ARG A 75 13.56 14.02 -2.81
C ARG A 75 14.39 13.74 -4.04
N THR A 76 14.60 14.77 -4.82
CA THR A 76 15.55 14.79 -5.93
C THR A 76 16.92 14.27 -5.48
N GLY A 77 17.53 13.46 -6.31
CA GLY A 77 18.85 12.89 -6.09
C GLY A 77 18.88 11.66 -5.18
N GLN A 78 17.81 11.35 -4.45
CA GLN A 78 17.71 10.08 -3.75
C GLN A 78 17.63 8.91 -4.74
N SER A 79 18.13 7.75 -4.35
CA SER A 79 17.98 6.50 -5.11
C SER A 79 16.84 5.69 -4.55
N LEU A 80 15.84 5.41 -5.37
CA LEU A 80 14.72 4.51 -5.03
C LEU A 80 14.98 3.14 -5.64
N GLU A 81 14.98 2.14 -4.80
CA GLU A 81 15.09 0.73 -5.17
C GLU A 81 13.80 -0.01 -4.76
N LEU A 82 13.21 -0.71 -5.70
CA LEU A 82 12.04 -1.55 -5.50
C LEU A 82 12.36 -2.99 -5.91
N ASP A 83 12.00 -3.92 -5.07
CA ASP A 83 12.02 -5.36 -5.36
C ASP A 83 10.63 -5.92 -5.12
N ILE A 84 10.02 -6.46 -6.16
CA ILE A 84 8.66 -6.99 -6.13
C ILE A 84 8.69 -8.47 -6.47
N GLN A 85 8.13 -9.26 -5.56
CA GLN A 85 7.91 -10.69 -5.75
C GLN A 85 6.41 -10.95 -5.77
N SER A 86 5.93 -11.77 -6.71
CA SER A 86 4.52 -12.09 -6.85
C SER A 86 4.28 -13.57 -7.10
N SER A 87 3.18 -14.09 -6.58
CA SER A 87 2.70 -15.45 -6.85
C SER A 87 2.14 -15.60 -8.28
N ASN A 88 1.86 -14.48 -8.96
CA ASN A 88 1.22 -14.48 -10.29
C ASN A 88 2.08 -13.71 -11.30
N SER A 89 2.42 -14.37 -12.42
CA SER A 89 3.22 -13.77 -13.51
C SER A 89 2.52 -12.60 -14.22
N GLN A 90 1.21 -12.46 -14.06
CA GLN A 90 0.43 -11.36 -14.63
C GLN A 90 0.33 -10.15 -13.68
N ALA A 91 0.90 -10.23 -12.48
CA ALA A 91 1.06 -9.08 -11.61
C ALA A 91 2.01 -8.07 -12.27
N SER A 92 1.57 -6.83 -12.33
CA SER A 92 2.27 -5.72 -12.97
C SER A 92 2.34 -4.52 -12.04
N TYR A 93 3.33 -3.66 -12.25
CA TYR A 93 3.41 -2.41 -11.50
C TYR A 93 3.92 -1.25 -12.37
N HIS A 94 3.53 -0.05 -11.98
CA HIS A 94 4.02 1.20 -12.55
C HIS A 94 4.64 2.07 -11.46
N VAL A 95 5.77 2.69 -11.76
CA VAL A 95 6.38 3.74 -10.92
C VAL A 95 6.18 5.08 -11.60
N THR A 96 5.54 6.02 -10.92
CA THR A 96 5.26 7.35 -11.47
C THR A 96 5.83 8.43 -10.56
N ALA A 97 6.58 9.38 -11.14
CA ALA A 97 7.11 10.53 -10.42
C ALA A 97 6.04 11.59 -10.14
N PRO A 98 6.27 12.50 -9.17
CA PRO A 98 5.36 13.61 -8.90
C PRO A 98 5.08 14.43 -10.17
N ALA A 99 3.80 14.74 -10.41
CA ALA A 99 3.33 15.53 -11.56
C ALA A 99 3.80 15.01 -12.94
N ALA A 100 4.23 13.75 -13.04
CA ALA A 100 4.63 13.18 -14.32
C ALA A 100 3.42 12.60 -15.06
N PRO A 101 3.30 12.88 -16.39
CA PRO A 101 2.19 12.36 -17.18
C PRO A 101 2.36 10.88 -17.55
N ARG A 102 3.58 10.34 -17.38
CA ARG A 102 3.91 8.96 -17.73
C ARG A 102 4.68 8.29 -16.62
N ALA A 103 4.56 6.97 -16.54
CA ALA A 103 5.35 6.17 -15.61
C ALA A 103 6.85 6.26 -15.95
N LEU A 104 7.70 6.36 -14.92
CA LEU A 104 9.15 6.22 -15.01
C LEU A 104 9.55 4.80 -15.38
N HIS A 105 8.80 3.83 -14.89
CA HIS A 105 9.08 2.41 -15.08
C HIS A 105 7.80 1.59 -15.03
N LYS A 106 7.82 0.47 -15.76
CA LYS A 106 6.77 -0.55 -15.74
C LYS A 106 7.44 -1.92 -15.64
N GLY A 107 6.97 -2.73 -14.70
CA GLY A 107 7.45 -4.09 -14.52
C GLY A 107 6.31 -5.09 -14.45
N ARG A 108 6.63 -6.39 -14.62
CA ARG A 108 5.68 -7.50 -14.57
C ARG A 108 6.37 -8.80 -14.24
N GLY A 109 5.64 -9.73 -13.66
CA GLY A 109 6.07 -11.11 -13.47
C GLY A 109 6.25 -11.50 -12.02
N HIS A 110 6.77 -12.72 -11.81
CA HIS A 110 6.99 -13.27 -10.46
C HIS A 110 8.06 -12.52 -9.66
N HIS A 111 9.02 -11.95 -10.34
CA HIS A 111 10.08 -11.13 -9.73
C HIS A 111 10.43 -9.97 -10.65
N SER A 112 10.50 -8.78 -10.08
CA SER A 112 10.89 -7.58 -10.80
C SER A 112 11.65 -6.63 -9.88
N HIS A 113 12.70 -6.03 -10.42
CA HIS A 113 13.57 -5.11 -9.71
C HIS A 113 13.65 -3.78 -10.46
N PHE A 114 13.61 -2.68 -9.72
CA PHE A 114 13.76 -1.33 -10.22
C PHE A 114 14.71 -0.55 -9.33
N ILE A 115 15.60 0.20 -9.93
CA ILE A 115 16.45 1.17 -9.24
C ILE A 115 16.65 2.40 -10.11
N ALA A 116 16.47 3.59 -9.52
CA ALA A 116 16.72 4.84 -10.21
C ALA A 116 17.04 5.98 -9.24
N THR A 117 17.84 6.94 -9.72
CA THR A 117 17.97 8.25 -9.08
C THR A 117 16.73 9.07 -9.39
N LEU A 118 16.14 9.64 -8.36
CA LEU A 118 14.86 10.34 -8.46
C LEU A 118 15.05 11.76 -9.00
N PRO A 119 14.29 12.15 -10.06
CA PRO A 119 14.46 13.44 -10.72
C PRO A 119 13.75 14.62 -10.04
N ARG A 120 12.86 14.36 -9.09
CA ARG A 120 11.97 15.38 -8.49
C ARG A 120 11.70 15.14 -7.02
N ASP A 121 11.44 16.22 -6.29
CA ASP A 121 10.86 16.16 -4.94
C ASP A 121 9.38 15.84 -5.03
N GLY A 122 8.85 15.13 -4.04
CA GLY A 122 7.42 14.90 -3.85
C GLY A 122 7.04 13.43 -3.71
N THR A 123 5.76 13.13 -3.91
CA THR A 123 5.21 11.80 -3.72
C THR A 123 5.30 10.97 -5.00
N TYR A 124 6.08 9.91 -4.96
CA TYR A 124 6.15 8.87 -5.98
C TYR A 124 5.04 7.86 -5.77
N ARG A 125 4.48 7.33 -6.84
CA ARG A 125 3.39 6.36 -6.81
C ARG A 125 3.83 5.04 -7.41
N VAL A 126 3.60 3.96 -6.69
CA VAL A 126 3.85 2.57 -7.14
C VAL A 126 2.49 1.87 -7.20
N LEU A 127 1.92 1.77 -8.39
CA LEU A 127 0.64 1.11 -8.63
C LEU A 127 0.88 -0.37 -8.94
N ILE A 128 0.26 -1.27 -8.17
CA ILE A 128 0.29 -2.72 -8.36
C ILE A 128 -1.09 -3.20 -8.78
N TYR A 129 -1.15 -4.00 -9.85
CA TYR A 129 -2.40 -4.48 -10.46
C TYR A 129 -2.17 -5.79 -11.23
N LEU A 130 -3.25 -6.50 -11.55
CA LEU A 130 -3.22 -7.62 -12.49
C LEU A 130 -3.46 -7.14 -13.93
N MET A 131 -2.80 -7.78 -14.89
CA MET A 131 -3.07 -7.55 -16.31
C MET A 131 -4.52 -7.88 -16.64
N HIS A 132 -5.05 -7.18 -17.66
CA HIS A 132 -6.48 -7.18 -17.99
C HIS A 132 -7.12 -8.57 -18.07
N ASN A 133 -6.48 -9.52 -18.76
CA ASN A 133 -7.02 -10.87 -18.91
C ASN A 133 -7.10 -11.60 -17.57
N ALA A 134 -6.00 -11.60 -16.79
CA ALA A 134 -5.97 -12.20 -15.47
C ALA A 134 -6.98 -11.54 -14.51
N ALA A 135 -7.15 -10.22 -14.60
CA ALA A 135 -8.14 -9.49 -13.82
C ALA A 135 -9.58 -9.88 -14.21
N GLN A 136 -9.88 -10.03 -15.50
CA GLN A 136 -11.18 -10.50 -15.97
C GLN A 136 -11.50 -11.93 -15.57
N ASP A 137 -10.48 -12.80 -15.55
CA ASP A 137 -10.60 -14.20 -15.12
C ASP A 137 -10.72 -14.34 -13.59
N GLY A 138 -10.68 -13.22 -12.86
CA GLY A 138 -10.79 -13.19 -11.40
C GLY A 138 -9.58 -13.79 -10.68
N GLU A 139 -8.42 -13.84 -11.35
CA GLU A 139 -7.18 -14.30 -10.75
C GLU A 139 -6.77 -13.44 -9.55
N SER A 140 -5.87 -13.95 -8.74
CA SER A 140 -5.30 -13.22 -7.61
C SER A 140 -3.78 -13.26 -7.63
N ALA A 141 -3.15 -12.28 -6.97
CA ALA A 141 -1.72 -12.24 -6.75
C ALA A 141 -1.42 -11.86 -5.30
N ASP A 142 -0.71 -12.74 -4.60
CA ASP A 142 0.01 -12.36 -3.39
C ASP A 142 1.32 -11.73 -3.80
N PHE A 143 1.71 -10.63 -3.20
CA PHE A 143 2.98 -9.99 -3.50
C PHE A 143 3.70 -9.50 -2.24
N ALA A 144 5.02 -9.42 -2.36
CA ALA A 144 5.91 -8.76 -1.43
C ALA A 144 6.61 -7.61 -2.16
N LEU A 145 6.52 -6.41 -1.60
CA LEU A 145 7.19 -5.20 -2.08
C LEU A 145 8.23 -4.77 -1.06
N ASN A 146 9.50 -4.81 -1.43
CA ASN A 146 10.60 -4.25 -0.67
C ASN A 146 10.96 -2.89 -1.26
N ILE A 147 11.00 -1.88 -0.42
CA ILE A 147 11.32 -0.50 -0.79
C ILE A 147 12.59 -0.10 -0.05
N ARG A 148 13.55 0.48 -0.78
CA ARG A 148 14.72 1.12 -0.20
C ARG A 148 14.93 2.48 -0.82
N LEU A 149 15.01 3.50 0.03
CA LEU A 149 15.30 4.87 -0.34
C LEU A 149 16.63 5.28 0.27
N ARG A 150 17.61 5.66 -0.56
CA ARG A 150 18.94 6.07 -0.13
C ARG A 150 19.15 7.55 -0.41
N ASN A 151 19.83 8.23 0.51
CA ASN A 151 20.25 9.60 0.26
C ASN A 151 21.36 9.65 -0.82
N PRO A 152 21.47 10.78 -1.54
CA PRO A 152 22.61 10.98 -2.43
C PRO A 152 23.90 10.91 -1.60
N GLY A 153 24.92 10.27 -2.16
CA GLY A 153 26.25 10.19 -1.56
C GLY A 153 26.99 11.50 -1.59
#